data_27c281ffb89fb8ed9aea460fad691073
#
_entry.id   27c281ffb89fb8ed9aea460fad691073
#
_cell.length_a   1.000
_cell.length_b   1.000
_cell.length_c   1.000
_cell.angle_alpha   90.00
_cell.angle_beta   90.00
_cell.angle_gamma   90.00
#
_symmetry.space_group_name_H-M   'P 1'
#
loop_
_entity.id
_entity.type
_entity.pdbx_description
1 polymer ?
#
loop_
_entity_poly.entity_id
_entity_poly.type
_entity_poly.pdbx_seq_one_letter_code
_entity_poly.pdbx_strand_id
1 'polypeptide(L)'
;MELTHRPRRLRQDRIRPLVSETSLEPSDLIAPVFVDATTNERVPIESMPGHERVPIDEAVARVEEVRETGVEAVMLFGIPRSKDPEGTRAWAEDGVVQEATRRITSETDAYVITDVCLCEYTDHGHCGPLEEDLRAENGGVDEPIHGHEATTTVDNDAALESLEKIATSHAEAGADMIAPSGMMDGMVGAIRGALDEAGFERVPIMSYAAKYESAFYGPFRDAADGAPSFGDRRHYQMDPANAREAIREVELDVEQGADVLMVKPALPYLDIVADLRREFDHPVAAYNVSGEYAMLHAAAEKGWLDLEEVALESLLSIKRAGADLILTYFAEDVATRLRE
;
A
#
# COMPACT_ATOMS: atom_id res chain seq x y z
N MET A 1 -17.07 -49.87 -10.52
CA MET A 1 -15.83 -49.11 -10.83
C MET A 1 -14.86 -49.29 -9.70
N GLU A 2 -13.69 -49.82 -9.91
CA GLU A 2 -12.63 -49.94 -8.92
C GLU A 2 -11.82 -48.64 -8.92
N LEU A 3 -11.84 -47.88 -7.80
CA LEU A 3 -11.13 -46.60 -7.69
C LEU A 3 -9.68 -46.88 -7.26
N THR A 4 -8.72 -46.72 -8.16
CA THR A 4 -7.28 -46.87 -7.88
C THR A 4 -6.72 -45.64 -7.18
N HIS A 5 -7.21 -44.41 -7.48
CA HIS A 5 -6.83 -43.15 -6.86
C HIS A 5 -7.92 -42.61 -5.92
N ARG A 6 -7.54 -42.26 -4.72
CA ARG A 6 -8.45 -41.70 -3.70
C ARG A 6 -7.80 -40.45 -3.05
N PRO A 7 -7.88 -39.26 -3.66
CA PRO A 7 -7.25 -38.04 -3.13
C PRO A 7 -7.69 -37.69 -1.71
N ARG A 8 -8.91 -38.12 -1.30
CA ARG A 8 -9.42 -37.94 0.07
C ARG A 8 -8.55 -38.57 1.16
N ARG A 9 -7.62 -39.48 0.80
CA ARG A 9 -6.67 -40.05 1.74
C ARG A 9 -5.75 -39.00 2.37
N LEU A 10 -5.46 -37.92 1.63
CA LEU A 10 -4.62 -36.79 2.06
C LEU A 10 -5.42 -35.66 2.73
N ARG A 11 -6.76 -35.82 2.92
CA ARG A 11 -7.63 -34.80 3.52
C ARG A 11 -7.98 -35.09 4.99
N GLN A 12 -7.37 -36.13 5.59
CA GLN A 12 -7.56 -36.45 7.01
C GLN A 12 -6.74 -35.47 7.88
N ASP A 13 -7.26 -35.09 9.02
CA ASP A 13 -6.71 -34.02 9.87
C ASP A 13 -5.23 -34.20 10.20
N ARG A 14 -4.80 -35.43 10.52
CA ARG A 14 -3.40 -35.71 10.89
C ARG A 14 -2.39 -35.59 9.76
N ILE A 15 -2.83 -35.76 8.49
CA ILE A 15 -1.92 -35.70 7.34
C ILE A 15 -1.98 -34.33 6.64
N ARG A 16 -3.07 -33.58 6.78
CA ARG A 16 -3.24 -32.28 6.11
C ARG A 16 -2.07 -31.34 6.33
N PRO A 17 -1.57 -31.11 7.57
CA PRO A 17 -0.42 -30.24 7.80
C PRO A 17 0.87 -30.74 7.14
N LEU A 18 1.03 -32.07 6.98
CA LEU A 18 2.24 -32.67 6.39
C LEU A 18 2.30 -32.53 4.86
N VAL A 19 1.17 -32.25 4.22
CA VAL A 19 1.06 -32.13 2.76
C VAL A 19 0.58 -30.74 2.32
N SER A 20 0.58 -29.78 3.24
CA SER A 20 0.30 -28.40 2.93
C SER A 20 1.42 -27.82 2.06
N GLU A 21 1.07 -27.20 0.95
CA GLU A 21 2.04 -26.65 -0.01
C GLU A 21 2.36 -25.18 0.32
N THR A 22 1.50 -24.51 1.08
CA THR A 22 1.63 -23.09 1.42
C THR A 22 1.50 -22.93 2.93
N SER A 23 2.42 -22.19 3.53
CA SER A 23 2.36 -21.70 4.90
C SER A 23 2.26 -20.19 4.92
N LEU A 24 1.66 -19.66 5.97
CA LEU A 24 1.64 -18.24 6.28
C LEU A 24 2.33 -18.08 7.65
N GLU A 25 3.27 -17.15 7.71
CA GLU A 25 4.06 -16.87 8.91
C GLU A 25 3.91 -15.39 9.29
N PRO A 26 4.07 -15.00 10.55
CA PRO A 26 4.04 -13.58 10.94
C PRO A 26 5.05 -12.72 10.18
N SER A 27 6.18 -13.28 9.77
CA SER A 27 7.21 -12.62 8.95
C SER A 27 6.78 -12.29 7.52
N ASP A 28 5.68 -12.87 7.04
CA ASP A 28 5.11 -12.56 5.73
C ASP A 28 4.23 -11.29 5.79
N LEU A 29 3.90 -10.81 7.00
CA LEU A 29 2.90 -9.77 7.21
C LEU A 29 3.53 -8.40 7.46
N ILE A 30 2.91 -7.38 6.88
CA ILE A 30 3.23 -5.96 7.11
C ILE A 30 1.98 -5.31 7.69
N ALA A 31 2.11 -4.65 8.85
CA ALA A 31 1.00 -3.94 9.48
C ALA A 31 0.96 -2.46 9.06
N PRO A 32 -0.19 -1.92 8.61
CA PRO A 32 -0.35 -0.50 8.36
C PRO A 32 -0.49 0.28 9.68
N VAL A 33 0.20 1.41 9.79
CA VAL A 33 0.12 2.33 10.93
C VAL A 33 -0.17 3.74 10.42
N PHE A 34 -1.25 4.36 10.92
CA PHE A 34 -1.65 5.70 10.57
C PHE A 34 -1.19 6.69 11.64
N VAL A 35 -0.24 7.57 11.29
CA VAL A 35 0.27 8.59 12.19
C VAL A 35 -0.36 9.93 11.86
N ASP A 36 -1.03 10.54 12.83
CA ASP A 36 -1.84 11.75 12.65
C ASP A 36 -1.24 12.93 13.45
N ALA A 37 -0.76 13.94 12.72
CA ALA A 37 -0.23 15.16 13.32
C ALA A 37 -1.32 16.15 13.76
N THR A 38 -2.60 15.90 13.44
CA THR A 38 -3.72 16.80 13.75
C THR A 38 -4.32 16.54 15.12
N THR A 39 -4.04 15.38 15.73
CA THR A 39 -4.58 14.94 17.02
C THR A 39 -3.50 14.74 18.07
N ASN A 40 -3.91 14.76 19.35
CA ASN A 40 -3.06 14.40 20.49
C ASN A 40 -3.54 13.13 21.21
N GLU A 41 -4.51 12.45 20.66
CA GLU A 41 -5.11 11.20 21.19
C GLU A 41 -5.41 10.25 20.04
N ARG A 42 -5.52 8.95 20.35
CA ARG A 42 -5.88 7.93 19.38
C ARG A 42 -7.30 8.11 18.90
N VAL A 43 -7.52 8.08 17.60
CA VAL A 43 -8.82 8.27 16.96
C VAL A 43 -9.21 7.00 16.20
N PRO A 44 -10.25 6.28 16.64
CA PRO A 44 -10.74 5.10 15.92
C PRO A 44 -11.14 5.43 14.48
N ILE A 45 -10.86 4.53 13.55
CA ILE A 45 -11.28 4.65 12.15
C ILE A 45 -12.58 3.87 11.98
N GLU A 46 -13.72 4.59 11.87
CA GLU A 46 -15.06 3.98 11.87
C GLU A 46 -15.23 2.94 10.75
N SER A 47 -14.65 3.21 9.57
CA SER A 47 -14.76 2.31 8.40
C SER A 47 -13.82 1.11 8.46
N MET A 48 -12.93 1.04 9.47
CA MET A 48 -11.98 -0.06 9.69
C MET A 48 -11.93 -0.46 11.17
N PRO A 49 -12.89 -1.28 11.64
CA PRO A 49 -12.98 -1.72 13.04
C PRO A 49 -11.66 -2.28 13.56
N GLY A 50 -11.22 -1.86 14.75
CA GLY A 50 -9.94 -2.26 15.35
C GLY A 50 -8.74 -1.41 14.95
N HIS A 51 -8.86 -0.55 13.93
CA HIS A 51 -7.79 0.37 13.54
C HIS A 51 -8.04 1.79 14.03
N GLU A 52 -6.95 2.51 14.23
CA GLU A 52 -6.96 3.87 14.75
C GLU A 52 -5.84 4.72 14.11
N ARG A 53 -6.05 6.03 14.12
CA ARG A 53 -4.98 7.00 13.88
C ARG A 53 -4.32 7.29 15.22
N VAL A 54 -2.99 7.30 15.24
CA VAL A 54 -2.24 7.58 16.47
C VAL A 54 -1.49 8.90 16.36
N PRO A 55 -1.42 9.71 17.42
CA PRO A 55 -0.57 10.89 17.42
C PRO A 55 0.91 10.51 17.32
N ILE A 56 1.75 11.42 16.80
CA ILE A 56 3.18 11.18 16.62
C ILE A 56 3.85 10.68 17.91
N ASP A 57 3.44 11.22 19.07
CA ASP A 57 4.01 10.86 20.36
C ASP A 57 3.69 9.42 20.80
N GLU A 58 2.67 8.79 20.21
CA GLU A 58 2.28 7.41 20.48
C GLU A 58 2.69 6.42 19.37
N ALA A 59 3.34 6.90 18.31
CA ALA A 59 3.75 6.05 17.18
C ALA A 59 4.66 4.90 17.62
N VAL A 60 5.62 5.14 18.52
CA VAL A 60 6.51 4.12 19.09
C VAL A 60 5.71 3.06 19.85
N ALA A 61 4.82 3.48 20.75
CA ALA A 61 3.99 2.56 21.53
C ALA A 61 3.11 1.70 20.60
N ARG A 62 2.52 2.30 19.57
CA ARG A 62 1.69 1.57 18.59
C ARG A 62 2.49 0.52 17.82
N VAL A 63 3.71 0.84 17.41
CA VAL A 63 4.60 -0.10 16.72
C VAL A 63 5.01 -1.25 17.64
N GLU A 64 5.30 -1.00 18.90
CA GLU A 64 5.60 -2.06 19.87
C GLU A 64 4.38 -2.97 20.11
N GLU A 65 3.14 -2.44 20.15
CA GLU A 65 1.91 -3.24 20.20
C GLU A 65 1.82 -4.19 18.98
N VAL A 66 2.13 -3.72 17.78
CA VAL A 66 2.21 -4.56 16.57
C VAL A 66 3.25 -5.67 16.75
N ARG A 67 4.46 -5.33 17.21
CA ARG A 67 5.56 -6.28 17.38
C ARG A 67 5.28 -7.37 18.45
N GLU A 68 4.53 -7.04 19.49
CA GLU A 68 4.09 -8.01 20.47
C GLU A 68 3.28 -9.18 19.87
N THR A 69 2.59 -8.94 18.76
CA THR A 69 1.88 -9.99 18.01
C THR A 69 2.79 -10.87 17.17
N GLY A 70 4.04 -10.46 16.93
CA GLY A 70 5.05 -11.15 16.12
C GLY A 70 5.22 -10.57 14.71
N VAL A 71 4.53 -9.48 14.38
CA VAL A 71 4.73 -8.74 13.13
C VAL A 71 5.87 -7.74 13.32
N GLU A 72 6.95 -7.89 12.55
CA GLU A 72 8.15 -7.06 12.68
C GLU A 72 8.18 -5.88 11.69
N ALA A 73 7.40 -5.92 10.61
CA ALA A 73 7.36 -4.89 9.58
C ALA A 73 6.10 -4.03 9.67
N VAL A 74 6.28 -2.72 9.63
CA VAL A 74 5.19 -1.75 9.61
C VAL A 74 5.28 -0.84 8.39
N MET A 75 4.13 -0.45 7.84
CA MET A 75 4.05 0.58 6.81
C MET A 75 3.39 1.83 7.38
N LEU A 76 4.09 2.96 7.32
CA LEU A 76 3.61 4.22 7.84
C LEU A 76 2.84 5.02 6.81
N PHE A 77 1.65 5.49 7.20
CA PHE A 77 0.83 6.45 6.48
C PHE A 77 0.67 7.70 7.35
N GLY A 78 0.96 8.88 6.78
CA GLY A 78 0.98 10.13 7.54
C GLY A 78 -0.19 11.04 7.22
N ILE A 79 -0.84 11.60 8.25
CA ILE A 79 -1.85 12.65 8.12
C ILE A 79 -1.23 13.98 8.58
N PRO A 80 -0.96 14.93 7.65
CA PRO A 80 -0.28 16.19 7.99
C PRO A 80 -1.23 17.18 8.66
N ARG A 81 -0.66 18.16 9.38
CA ARG A 81 -1.41 19.27 10.02
C ARG A 81 -2.06 20.23 9.03
N SER A 82 -1.51 20.34 7.84
CA SER A 82 -2.01 21.20 6.77
C SER A 82 -1.68 20.59 5.41
N LYS A 83 -2.50 20.89 4.44
CA LYS A 83 -2.35 20.49 3.06
C LYS A 83 -2.22 21.74 2.18
N ASP A 84 -1.58 21.61 1.03
CA ASP A 84 -1.45 22.65 0.03
C ASP A 84 -1.52 22.02 -1.39
N PRO A 85 -1.66 22.80 -2.47
CA PRO A 85 -1.80 22.25 -3.81
C PRO A 85 -0.62 21.40 -4.30
N GLU A 86 0.58 21.63 -3.76
CA GLU A 86 1.81 20.94 -4.13
C GLU A 86 2.15 19.80 -3.16
N GLY A 87 1.48 19.72 -2.01
CA GLY A 87 1.73 18.71 -0.97
C GLY A 87 3.07 18.89 -0.26
N THR A 88 3.52 20.14 -0.06
CA THR A 88 4.88 20.45 0.42
C THR A 88 5.22 19.87 1.79
N ARG A 89 4.22 19.56 2.62
CA ARG A 89 4.41 18.90 3.92
C ARG A 89 4.91 17.45 3.81
N ALA A 90 4.80 16.82 2.64
CA ALA A 90 5.23 15.44 2.42
C ALA A 90 6.74 15.24 2.56
N TRP A 91 7.54 16.28 2.24
CA TRP A 91 9.01 16.23 2.36
C TRP A 91 9.58 17.24 3.37
N ALA A 92 8.73 17.80 4.24
CA ALA A 92 9.19 18.72 5.26
C ALA A 92 10.05 17.99 6.31
N GLU A 93 11.13 18.63 6.77
CA GLU A 93 12.02 18.06 7.79
C GLU A 93 11.26 17.68 9.08
N ASP A 94 10.27 18.50 9.47
CA ASP A 94 9.34 18.26 10.58
C ASP A 94 8.04 17.58 10.12
N GLY A 95 8.06 16.85 9.01
CA GLY A 95 6.91 16.11 8.46
C GLY A 95 6.48 14.97 9.39
N VAL A 96 5.20 14.61 9.31
CA VAL A 96 4.59 13.60 10.20
C VAL A 96 5.27 12.24 10.07
N VAL A 97 5.54 11.78 8.83
CA VAL A 97 6.22 10.49 8.57
C VAL A 97 7.68 10.57 8.99
N GLN A 98 8.39 11.65 8.67
CA GLN A 98 9.78 11.85 9.05
C GLN A 98 9.97 11.84 10.57
N GLU A 99 9.11 12.53 11.29
CA GLU A 99 9.20 12.59 12.76
C GLU A 99 8.85 11.23 13.40
N ALA A 100 7.80 10.56 12.92
CA ALA A 100 7.42 9.23 13.38
C ALA A 100 8.53 8.20 13.08
N THR A 101 9.08 8.21 11.86
CA THR A 101 10.16 7.29 11.45
C THR A 101 11.38 7.44 12.35
N ARG A 102 11.89 8.66 12.58
CA ARG A 102 13.04 8.88 13.46
C ARG A 102 12.82 8.34 14.88
N ARG A 103 11.63 8.52 15.44
CA ARG A 103 11.30 8.02 16.77
C ARG A 103 11.25 6.49 16.79
N ILE A 104 10.52 5.89 15.86
CA ILE A 104 10.36 4.44 15.79
C ILE A 104 11.71 3.76 15.60
N THR A 105 12.52 4.20 14.64
CA THR A 105 13.82 3.57 14.35
C THR A 105 14.87 3.81 15.44
N SER A 106 14.73 4.87 16.25
CA SER A 106 15.63 5.12 17.40
C SER A 106 15.25 4.35 18.67
N GLU A 107 13.99 3.93 18.81
CA GLU A 107 13.46 3.36 20.04
C GLU A 107 13.01 1.89 19.89
N THR A 108 12.90 1.37 18.66
CA THR A 108 12.46 0.00 18.36
C THR A 108 13.37 -0.67 17.34
N ASP A 109 13.27 -2.00 17.22
CA ASP A 109 13.90 -2.78 16.14
C ASP A 109 12.91 -3.12 15.01
N ALA A 110 11.79 -2.39 14.89
CA ALA A 110 10.81 -2.60 13.83
C ALA A 110 11.40 -2.28 12.45
N TYR A 111 11.03 -3.05 11.43
CA TYR A 111 11.34 -2.74 10.04
C TYR A 111 10.34 -1.72 9.51
N VAL A 112 10.81 -0.51 9.27
CA VAL A 112 9.95 0.65 8.93
C VAL A 112 9.91 0.85 7.43
N ILE A 113 8.74 0.63 6.84
CA ILE A 113 8.43 0.94 5.44
C ILE A 113 7.63 2.24 5.40
N THR A 114 7.95 3.14 4.50
CA THR A 114 7.20 4.39 4.36
C THR A 114 6.51 4.48 3.01
N ASP A 115 5.20 4.77 3.03
CA ASP A 115 4.45 5.08 1.81
C ASP A 115 4.94 6.43 1.24
N VAL A 116 5.19 6.46 -0.07
CA VAL A 116 5.60 7.68 -0.78
C VAL A 116 4.52 8.07 -1.77
N CYS A 117 3.69 9.02 -1.36
CA CYS A 117 2.60 9.58 -2.13
C CYS A 117 2.34 11.04 -1.72
N LEU A 118 1.56 11.74 -2.52
CA LEU A 118 1.14 13.11 -2.28
C LEU A 118 -0.35 13.23 -1.90
N CYS A 119 -1.15 12.17 -2.07
CA CYS A 119 -2.61 12.28 -1.89
C CYS A 119 -3.07 12.63 -0.47
N GLU A 120 -2.27 12.34 0.54
CA GLU A 120 -2.51 12.73 1.94
C GLU A 120 -2.14 14.19 2.19
N TYR A 121 -1.30 14.79 1.35
CA TYR A 121 -0.66 16.09 1.54
C TYR A 121 -1.20 17.18 0.62
N THR A 122 -1.76 16.81 -0.55
CA THR A 122 -2.41 17.77 -1.45
C THR A 122 -3.82 18.10 -0.95
N ASP A 123 -4.23 19.36 -1.06
CA ASP A 123 -5.56 19.83 -0.66
C ASP A 123 -6.68 19.32 -1.57
N HIS A 124 -6.33 18.89 -2.79
CA HIS A 124 -7.22 18.27 -3.75
C HIS A 124 -7.22 16.72 -3.70
N GLY A 125 -6.31 16.09 -2.96
CA GLY A 125 -6.27 14.64 -2.76
C GLY A 125 -5.80 13.81 -3.96
N HIS A 126 -5.19 14.40 -4.98
CA HIS A 126 -4.51 13.66 -6.06
C HIS A 126 -3.04 13.38 -5.71
N CYS A 127 -2.45 12.38 -6.40
CA CYS A 127 -1.11 11.87 -6.08
C CYS A 127 0.05 12.70 -6.67
N GLY A 128 -0.19 13.94 -7.05
CA GLY A 128 0.81 14.86 -7.58
C GLY A 128 0.23 16.25 -7.82
N PRO A 129 1.07 17.26 -8.14
CA PRO A 129 0.62 18.55 -8.64
C PRO A 129 -0.27 18.39 -9.87
N LEU A 130 -1.20 19.31 -10.04
CA LEU A 130 -2.11 19.27 -11.18
C LEU A 130 -1.50 20.03 -12.38
N GLU A 131 -1.73 19.51 -13.59
CA GLU A 131 -1.37 20.25 -14.81
C GLU A 131 -1.99 21.64 -14.79
N GLU A 132 -1.19 22.67 -15.07
CA GLU A 132 -1.70 24.01 -15.28
C GLU A 132 -2.71 24.00 -16.43
N ASP A 133 -3.86 24.63 -16.20
CA ASP A 133 -5.02 24.59 -17.09
C ASP A 133 -4.61 25.10 -18.50
N LEU A 134 -4.43 24.18 -19.45
CA LEU A 134 -4.18 24.51 -20.88
C LEU A 134 -5.25 25.44 -21.49
N ARG A 135 -6.36 25.71 -20.77
CA ARG A 135 -7.38 26.70 -21.11
C ARG A 135 -6.84 28.13 -21.08
N ALA A 136 -5.84 28.43 -20.25
CA ALA A 136 -5.29 29.79 -20.15
C ALA A 136 -4.47 30.18 -21.38
N GLU A 137 -3.80 29.22 -22.03
CA GLU A 137 -2.96 29.48 -23.22
C GLU A 137 -3.74 29.50 -24.54
N ASN A 138 -4.88 28.83 -24.64
CA ASN A 138 -5.64 28.67 -25.87
C ASN A 138 -6.89 29.57 -26.01
N GLY A 139 -7.03 30.63 -25.22
CA GLY A 139 -8.02 31.68 -25.45
C GLY A 139 -9.48 31.25 -25.31
N GLY A 140 -9.79 30.37 -24.39
CA GLY A 140 -11.16 30.17 -23.88
C GLY A 140 -12.11 29.50 -24.87
N VAL A 141 -11.81 28.32 -25.34
CA VAL A 141 -12.79 27.49 -26.06
C VAL A 141 -13.36 26.47 -25.09
N ASP A 142 -14.55 26.74 -24.59
CA ASP A 142 -15.35 25.88 -23.67
C ASP A 142 -15.99 24.68 -24.40
N GLU A 143 -15.26 23.95 -25.23
CA GLU A 143 -15.78 22.71 -25.78
C GLU A 143 -14.98 21.49 -25.27
N PRO A 144 -15.65 20.57 -24.53
CA PRO A 144 -15.02 19.34 -24.12
C PRO A 144 -14.66 18.50 -25.37
N ILE A 145 -13.40 18.14 -25.48
CA ILE A 145 -12.95 17.19 -26.50
C ILE A 145 -13.64 15.84 -26.19
N HIS A 146 -14.62 15.48 -27.06
CA HIS A 146 -15.37 14.24 -27.03
C HIS A 146 -16.27 13.98 -25.81
N GLY A 147 -16.96 14.98 -25.26
CA GLY A 147 -18.07 14.75 -24.31
C GLY A 147 -17.65 14.28 -22.92
N HIS A 148 -16.37 14.33 -22.59
CA HIS A 148 -15.85 14.20 -21.23
C HIS A 148 -15.66 15.59 -20.64
N GLU A 149 -16.10 15.79 -19.38
CA GLU A 149 -15.69 16.96 -18.60
C GLU A 149 -14.16 17.01 -18.64
N ALA A 150 -13.56 18.20 -18.84
CA ALA A 150 -12.11 18.34 -18.86
C ALA A 150 -11.56 17.84 -17.53
N THR A 151 -10.98 16.66 -17.54
CA THR A 151 -10.34 16.08 -16.37
C THR A 151 -9.01 16.79 -16.19
N THR A 152 -8.88 17.54 -15.11
CA THR A 152 -7.57 18.03 -14.65
C THR A 152 -6.75 16.78 -14.33
N THR A 153 -5.59 16.66 -14.94
CA THR A 153 -4.68 15.53 -14.75
C THR A 153 -3.56 15.90 -13.78
N VAL A 154 -2.90 14.89 -13.21
CA VAL A 154 -1.65 15.09 -12.47
C VAL A 154 -0.54 15.34 -13.48
N ASP A 155 0.27 16.37 -13.24
CA ASP A 155 1.52 16.58 -13.96
C ASP A 155 2.54 15.52 -13.51
N ASN A 156 2.80 14.57 -14.41
CA ASN A 156 3.68 13.43 -14.11
C ASN A 156 5.08 13.87 -13.71
N ASP A 157 5.70 14.77 -14.48
CA ASP A 157 7.10 15.16 -14.28
C ASP A 157 7.27 16.00 -13.01
N ALA A 158 6.34 16.91 -12.72
CA ALA A 158 6.31 17.64 -11.45
C ALA A 158 6.06 16.73 -10.25
N ALA A 159 5.27 15.66 -10.43
CA ALA A 159 5.08 14.66 -9.38
C ALA A 159 6.38 13.88 -9.11
N LEU A 160 7.16 13.52 -10.14
CA LEU A 160 8.45 12.85 -9.95
C LEU A 160 9.41 13.68 -9.08
N GLU A 161 9.55 14.98 -9.36
CA GLU A 161 10.39 15.88 -8.54
C GLU A 161 9.96 15.91 -7.06
N SER A 162 8.68 15.79 -6.79
CA SER A 162 8.14 15.75 -5.45
C SER A 162 8.39 14.40 -4.77
N LEU A 163 8.20 13.29 -5.50
CA LEU A 163 8.46 11.93 -5.01
C LEU A 163 9.94 11.70 -4.66
N GLU A 164 10.88 12.26 -5.43
CA GLU A 164 12.31 12.25 -5.12
C GLU A 164 12.60 12.88 -3.75
N LYS A 165 12.02 14.07 -3.50
CA LYS A 165 12.19 14.80 -2.22
C LYS A 165 11.59 14.01 -1.05
N ILE A 166 10.39 13.42 -1.23
CA ILE A 166 9.74 12.61 -0.19
C ILE A 166 10.60 11.40 0.15
N ALA A 167 10.99 10.62 -0.86
CA ALA A 167 11.77 9.40 -0.68
C ALA A 167 13.11 9.68 0.03
N THR A 168 13.82 10.72 -0.40
CA THR A 168 15.09 11.12 0.22
C THR A 168 14.87 11.54 1.68
N SER A 169 13.84 12.35 1.98
CA SER A 169 13.55 12.79 3.34
C SER A 169 13.14 11.65 4.27
N HIS A 170 12.45 10.62 3.75
CA HIS A 170 12.10 9.42 4.50
C HIS A 170 13.34 8.56 4.79
N ALA A 171 14.24 8.40 3.81
CA ALA A 171 15.51 7.69 4.02
C ALA A 171 16.41 8.43 5.02
N GLU A 172 16.49 9.77 4.97
CA GLU A 172 17.19 10.61 5.97
C GLU A 172 16.60 10.47 7.38
N ALA A 173 15.28 10.23 7.48
CA ALA A 173 14.61 9.95 8.73
C ALA A 173 14.87 8.53 9.27
N GLY A 174 15.47 7.64 8.47
CA GLY A 174 15.85 6.28 8.85
C GLY A 174 14.88 5.19 8.38
N ALA A 175 14.05 5.43 7.36
CA ALA A 175 13.21 4.40 6.77
C ALA A 175 14.06 3.25 6.23
N ASP A 176 13.67 2.00 6.51
CA ASP A 176 14.34 0.80 6.03
C ASP A 176 13.98 0.46 4.57
N MET A 177 12.81 0.89 4.10
CA MET A 177 12.32 0.66 2.75
C MET A 177 11.39 1.80 2.31
N ILE A 178 11.48 2.19 1.05
CA ILE A 178 10.64 3.21 0.42
C ILE A 178 9.58 2.53 -0.46
N ALA A 179 8.31 2.92 -0.31
CA ALA A 179 7.19 2.29 -1.03
C ALA A 179 6.39 3.32 -1.85
N PRO A 180 6.83 3.66 -3.09
CA PRO A 180 6.13 4.62 -3.93
C PRO A 180 4.77 4.07 -4.40
N SER A 181 3.71 4.84 -4.13
CA SER A 181 2.33 4.44 -4.41
C SER A 181 1.58 5.35 -5.39
N GLY A 182 2.27 6.31 -6.02
CA GLY A 182 1.69 7.32 -6.89
C GLY A 182 1.23 6.83 -8.25
N MET A 183 1.81 5.76 -8.79
CA MET A 183 1.61 5.26 -10.15
C MET A 183 1.98 6.29 -11.24
N MET A 184 3.05 7.06 -11.00
CA MET A 184 3.60 7.98 -12.00
C MET A 184 4.61 7.25 -12.90
N ASP A 185 4.58 7.53 -14.20
CA ASP A 185 5.53 6.99 -15.14
C ASP A 185 6.95 7.42 -14.75
N GLY A 186 7.84 6.46 -14.54
CA GLY A 186 9.23 6.72 -14.18
C GLY A 186 9.50 6.94 -12.69
N MET A 187 8.51 6.79 -11.80
CA MET A 187 8.64 7.10 -10.37
C MET A 187 9.75 6.28 -9.68
N VAL A 188 9.91 5.01 -10.04
CA VAL A 188 10.95 4.15 -9.43
C VAL A 188 12.35 4.64 -9.82
N GLY A 189 12.55 4.96 -11.10
CA GLY A 189 13.84 5.46 -11.60
C GLY A 189 14.22 6.81 -10.99
N ALA A 190 13.27 7.74 -10.88
CA ALA A 190 13.47 9.03 -10.25
C ALA A 190 13.87 8.87 -8.76
N ILE A 191 13.10 8.10 -8.00
CA ILE A 191 13.37 7.81 -6.58
C ILE A 191 14.71 7.09 -6.40
N ARG A 192 15.01 6.06 -7.21
CA ARG A 192 16.30 5.35 -7.11
C ARG A 192 17.49 6.28 -7.35
N GLY A 193 17.39 7.12 -8.40
CA GLY A 193 18.41 8.11 -8.68
C GLY A 193 18.64 9.10 -7.53
N ALA A 194 17.57 9.64 -6.98
CA ALA A 194 17.65 10.59 -5.86
C ALA A 194 18.21 9.95 -4.58
N LEU A 195 17.81 8.71 -4.26
CA LEU A 195 18.37 7.96 -3.12
C LEU A 195 19.87 7.68 -3.29
N ASP A 196 20.30 7.26 -4.49
CA ASP A 196 21.71 6.98 -4.79
C ASP A 196 22.56 8.26 -4.70
N GLU A 197 22.09 9.38 -5.24
CA GLU A 197 22.77 10.68 -5.13
C GLU A 197 22.89 11.17 -3.69
N ALA A 198 21.91 10.84 -2.84
CA ALA A 198 21.93 11.19 -1.42
C ALA A 198 22.72 10.21 -0.53
N GLY A 199 23.27 9.12 -1.10
CA GLY A 199 24.07 8.12 -0.38
C GLY A 199 23.25 7.01 0.28
N PHE A 200 22.00 6.79 -0.18
CA PHE A 200 21.09 5.76 0.29
C PHE A 200 20.94 4.57 -0.69
N GLU A 201 22.02 4.15 -1.34
CA GLU A 201 22.05 3.05 -2.33
C GLU A 201 21.58 1.71 -1.75
N ARG A 202 21.53 1.58 -0.42
CA ARG A 202 21.12 0.35 0.28
C ARG A 202 19.67 0.34 0.72
N VAL A 203 18.95 1.44 0.56
CA VAL A 203 17.52 1.51 0.90
C VAL A 203 16.73 0.90 -0.26
N PRO A 204 16.04 -0.23 -0.06
CA PRO A 204 15.28 -0.90 -1.10
C PRO A 204 13.99 -0.12 -1.43
N ILE A 205 13.49 -0.35 -2.65
CA ILE A 205 12.24 0.21 -3.15
C ILE A 205 11.22 -0.90 -3.34
N MET A 206 10.08 -0.82 -2.63
CA MET A 206 8.90 -1.65 -2.87
C MET A 206 7.89 -0.85 -3.71
N SER A 207 7.93 -1.04 -5.02
CA SER A 207 7.02 -0.35 -5.91
C SER A 207 5.60 -0.91 -5.83
N TYR A 208 4.60 -0.03 -5.77
CA TYR A 208 3.20 -0.38 -6.09
C TYR A 208 3.07 -0.58 -7.61
N ALA A 209 3.84 -1.51 -8.14
CA ALA A 209 4.09 -1.71 -9.57
C ALA A 209 2.83 -2.09 -10.37
N ALA A 210 1.84 -2.71 -9.72
CA ALA A 210 0.55 -3.02 -10.32
C ALA A 210 -0.59 -2.53 -9.42
N LYS A 211 -0.85 -1.23 -9.43
CA LYS A 211 -1.94 -0.60 -8.66
C LYS A 211 -3.11 -0.24 -9.58
N TYR A 212 -4.22 -0.93 -9.37
CA TYR A 212 -5.45 -0.74 -10.12
C TYR A 212 -6.34 0.35 -9.52
N GLU A 213 -7.06 1.10 -10.35
CA GLU A 213 -8.21 1.87 -9.90
C GLU A 213 -9.25 0.91 -9.31
N SER A 214 -9.68 1.16 -8.08
CA SER A 214 -10.49 0.17 -7.39
C SER A 214 -11.55 0.79 -6.47
N ALA A 215 -12.75 0.20 -6.51
CA ALA A 215 -13.83 0.51 -5.59
C ALA A 215 -13.54 0.05 -4.14
N PHE A 216 -12.54 -0.81 -3.93
CA PHE A 216 -12.14 -1.30 -2.60
C PHE A 216 -11.30 -0.30 -1.78
N TYR A 217 -11.04 0.92 -2.28
CA TYR A 217 -10.24 1.92 -1.55
C TYR A 217 -11.05 2.84 -0.62
N GLY A 218 -12.38 2.69 -0.58
CA GLY A 218 -13.25 3.59 0.18
C GLY A 218 -12.80 3.83 1.62
N PRO A 219 -12.67 2.79 2.47
CA PRO A 219 -12.28 2.98 3.87
C PRO A 219 -10.91 3.59 4.10
N PHE A 220 -9.93 3.33 3.20
CA PHE A 220 -8.60 3.97 3.28
C PHE A 220 -8.67 5.47 3.07
N ARG A 221 -9.54 5.95 2.17
CA ARG A 221 -9.70 7.38 1.92
C ARG A 221 -10.19 8.12 3.16
N ASP A 222 -11.03 7.47 3.97
CA ASP A 222 -11.46 7.98 5.28
C ASP A 222 -10.32 7.96 6.29
N ALA A 223 -9.54 6.87 6.32
CA ALA A 223 -8.44 6.68 7.27
C ALA A 223 -7.30 7.66 7.08
N ALA A 224 -6.87 7.88 5.85
CA ALA A 224 -5.72 8.71 5.49
C ALA A 224 -6.09 10.15 5.12
N ASP A 225 -7.38 10.50 5.19
CA ASP A 225 -7.91 11.81 4.76
C ASP A 225 -7.45 12.20 3.33
N GLY A 226 -7.35 11.20 2.44
CA GLY A 226 -6.78 11.32 1.08
C GLY A 226 -7.80 11.13 -0.04
N ALA A 227 -9.09 11.42 0.20
CA ALA A 227 -10.11 11.35 -0.84
C ALA A 227 -9.91 12.49 -1.86
N PRO A 228 -9.95 12.20 -3.19
CA PRO A 228 -9.92 13.26 -4.18
C PRO A 228 -11.16 14.17 -4.04
N SER A 229 -10.94 15.48 -4.01
CA SER A 229 -12.01 16.47 -3.88
C SER A 229 -12.82 16.65 -5.17
N PHE A 230 -12.29 16.19 -6.29
CA PHE A 230 -12.93 16.17 -7.62
C PHE A 230 -12.35 15.05 -8.48
N GLY A 231 -13.05 14.68 -9.58
CA GLY A 231 -12.59 13.69 -10.53
C GLY A 231 -12.42 12.29 -9.92
N ASP A 232 -11.52 11.54 -10.53
CA ASP A 232 -11.11 10.20 -10.08
C ASP A 232 -9.60 10.01 -10.34
N ARG A 233 -9.09 8.80 -10.15
CA ARG A 233 -7.66 8.47 -10.33
C ARG A 233 -7.38 7.59 -11.55
N ARG A 234 -8.34 7.47 -12.49
CA ARG A 234 -8.26 6.55 -13.65
C ARG A 234 -7.20 6.94 -14.66
N HIS A 235 -6.75 8.18 -14.64
CA HIS A 235 -5.74 8.65 -15.59
C HIS A 235 -4.30 8.29 -15.16
N TYR A 236 -4.10 7.79 -13.93
CA TYR A 236 -2.80 7.30 -13.48
C TYR A 236 -2.86 5.93 -12.76
N GLN A 237 -4.01 5.42 -12.37
CA GLN A 237 -4.16 4.06 -11.86
C GLN A 237 -4.67 3.14 -12.97
N MET A 238 -4.21 1.90 -12.98
CA MET A 238 -4.51 0.94 -14.03
C MET A 238 -6.00 0.59 -14.13
N ASP A 239 -6.47 0.34 -15.34
CA ASP A 239 -7.85 -0.11 -15.58
C ASP A 239 -8.04 -1.55 -15.04
N PRO A 240 -9.06 -1.80 -14.19
CA PRO A 240 -9.39 -3.13 -13.69
C PRO A 240 -9.63 -4.19 -14.78
N ALA A 241 -9.92 -3.78 -16.00
CA ALA A 241 -10.13 -4.70 -17.13
C ALA A 241 -8.82 -5.19 -17.78
N ASN A 242 -7.65 -4.62 -17.42
CA ASN A 242 -6.39 -4.82 -18.10
C ASN A 242 -5.40 -5.66 -17.28
N ALA A 243 -5.24 -6.95 -17.60
CA ALA A 243 -4.24 -7.80 -16.96
C ALA A 243 -2.83 -7.66 -17.56
N ARG A 244 -2.73 -7.55 -18.90
CA ARG A 244 -1.43 -7.49 -19.60
C ARG A 244 -0.66 -6.17 -19.38
N GLU A 245 -1.35 -5.13 -18.98
CA GLU A 245 -0.76 -3.86 -18.63
C GLU A 245 0.14 -4.01 -17.39
N ALA A 246 -0.28 -4.78 -16.39
CA ALA A 246 0.50 -5.05 -15.18
C ALA A 246 1.91 -5.57 -15.48
N ILE A 247 2.05 -6.48 -16.45
CA ILE A 247 3.37 -7.02 -16.80
C ILE A 247 4.29 -5.93 -17.37
N ARG A 248 3.75 -5.03 -18.22
CA ARG A 248 4.53 -3.93 -18.78
C ARG A 248 4.95 -2.89 -17.74
N GLU A 249 4.04 -2.55 -16.81
CA GLU A 249 4.32 -1.64 -15.71
C GLU A 249 5.44 -2.21 -14.82
N VAL A 250 5.30 -3.48 -14.44
CA VAL A 250 6.28 -4.16 -13.61
C VAL A 250 7.64 -4.32 -14.31
N GLU A 251 7.66 -4.62 -15.62
CA GLU A 251 8.91 -4.65 -16.41
C GLU A 251 9.64 -3.32 -16.34
N LEU A 252 8.93 -2.20 -16.50
CA LEU A 252 9.50 -0.86 -16.41
C LEU A 252 10.03 -0.55 -15.01
N ASP A 253 9.29 -0.90 -13.96
CA ASP A 253 9.73 -0.69 -12.58
C ASP A 253 10.96 -1.51 -12.22
N VAL A 254 11.06 -2.75 -12.69
CA VAL A 254 12.24 -3.61 -12.55
C VAL A 254 13.45 -3.00 -13.28
N GLU A 255 13.28 -2.54 -14.52
CA GLU A 255 14.35 -1.87 -15.27
C GLU A 255 14.83 -0.59 -14.58
N GLN A 256 13.95 0.08 -13.83
CA GLN A 256 14.24 1.30 -13.08
C GLN A 256 14.80 1.04 -11.67
N GLY A 257 14.85 -0.20 -11.21
CA GLY A 257 15.49 -0.59 -9.95
C GLY A 257 14.54 -0.84 -8.77
N ALA A 258 13.31 -1.28 -9.03
CA ALA A 258 12.44 -1.82 -7.97
C ALA A 258 13.02 -3.12 -7.40
N ASP A 259 13.00 -3.27 -6.08
CA ASP A 259 13.49 -4.46 -5.37
C ASP A 259 12.35 -5.42 -5.00
N VAL A 260 11.16 -4.88 -4.73
CA VAL A 260 9.94 -5.62 -4.39
C VAL A 260 8.78 -5.11 -5.23
N LEU A 261 7.97 -6.03 -5.76
CA LEU A 261 6.88 -5.73 -6.70
C LEU A 261 5.53 -5.92 -6.02
N MET A 262 4.77 -4.84 -5.80
CA MET A 262 3.48 -4.92 -5.12
C MET A 262 2.30 -4.87 -6.08
N VAL A 263 1.34 -5.78 -5.85
CA VAL A 263 0.00 -5.76 -6.47
C VAL A 263 -1.01 -5.15 -5.49
N LYS A 264 -1.80 -4.19 -5.94
CA LYS A 264 -2.86 -3.55 -5.15
C LYS A 264 -4.12 -3.32 -6.01
N PRO A 265 -5.31 -3.79 -5.57
CA PRO A 265 -5.61 -4.66 -4.43
C PRO A 265 -5.12 -6.11 -4.56
N ALA A 266 -5.26 -6.94 -3.51
CA ALA A 266 -4.81 -8.32 -3.50
C ALA A 266 -5.87 -9.31 -4.01
N LEU A 267 -6.98 -9.49 -3.26
CA LEU A 267 -7.95 -10.58 -3.53
C LEU A 267 -8.58 -10.53 -4.93
N PRO A 268 -9.00 -9.37 -5.47
CA PRO A 268 -9.55 -9.30 -6.82
C PRO A 268 -8.52 -9.53 -7.93
N TYR A 269 -7.22 -9.54 -7.61
CA TYR A 269 -6.10 -9.58 -8.56
C TYR A 269 -5.09 -10.71 -8.25
N LEU A 270 -5.57 -11.84 -7.70
CA LEU A 270 -4.73 -13.02 -7.45
C LEU A 270 -4.13 -13.61 -8.73
N ASP A 271 -4.77 -13.42 -9.87
CA ASP A 271 -4.25 -13.74 -11.20
C ASP A 271 -3.00 -12.92 -11.51
N ILE A 272 -3.02 -11.62 -11.23
CA ILE A 272 -1.87 -10.72 -11.42
C ILE A 272 -0.72 -11.11 -10.47
N VAL A 273 -1.01 -11.36 -9.18
CA VAL A 273 -0.01 -11.87 -8.22
C VAL A 273 0.66 -13.15 -8.77
N ALA A 274 -0.15 -14.08 -9.30
CA ALA A 274 0.35 -15.33 -9.84
C ALA A 274 1.14 -15.14 -11.13
N ASP A 275 0.80 -14.18 -11.96
CA ASP A 275 1.53 -13.86 -13.18
C ASP A 275 2.88 -13.19 -12.85
N LEU A 276 2.91 -12.22 -11.94
CA LEU A 276 4.17 -11.62 -11.48
C LEU A 276 5.12 -12.67 -10.92
N ARG A 277 4.62 -13.57 -10.07
CA ARG A 277 5.43 -14.67 -9.51
C ARG A 277 6.03 -15.61 -10.53
N ARG A 278 5.39 -15.77 -11.71
CA ARG A 278 5.88 -16.62 -12.81
C ARG A 278 6.88 -15.90 -13.69
N GLU A 279 6.70 -14.60 -13.90
CA GLU A 279 7.47 -13.83 -14.89
C GLU A 279 8.71 -13.17 -14.28
N PHE A 280 8.71 -12.89 -12.96
CA PHE A 280 9.79 -12.17 -12.28
C PHE A 280 10.38 -12.98 -11.13
N ASP A 281 11.69 -12.90 -10.97
CA ASP A 281 12.43 -13.51 -9.84
C ASP A 281 12.45 -12.61 -8.58
N HIS A 282 11.83 -11.44 -8.63
CA HIS A 282 11.72 -10.48 -7.53
C HIS A 282 10.73 -10.96 -6.46
N PRO A 283 10.93 -10.56 -5.19
CA PRO A 283 9.89 -10.73 -4.18
C PRO A 283 8.60 -10.01 -4.60
N VAL A 284 7.46 -10.69 -4.41
CA VAL A 284 6.14 -10.15 -4.72
C VAL A 284 5.44 -9.78 -3.42
N ALA A 285 4.99 -8.54 -3.32
CA ALA A 285 4.10 -8.08 -2.26
C ALA A 285 2.66 -7.98 -2.77
N ALA A 286 1.70 -8.10 -1.86
CA ALA A 286 0.29 -7.87 -2.18
C ALA A 286 -0.38 -7.07 -1.07
N TYR A 287 -1.19 -6.07 -1.45
CA TYR A 287 -1.92 -5.26 -0.48
C TYR A 287 -3.38 -5.74 -0.36
N ASN A 288 -3.69 -6.42 0.73
CA ASN A 288 -5.05 -6.72 1.15
C ASN A 288 -5.69 -5.44 1.69
N VAL A 289 -6.43 -4.73 0.84
CA VAL A 289 -6.83 -3.33 1.07
C VAL A 289 -8.02 -3.18 2.00
N SER A 290 -8.25 -1.95 2.41
CA SER A 290 -9.28 -1.57 3.39
C SER A 290 -10.70 -2.02 3.05
N GLY A 291 -11.08 -2.01 1.77
CA GLY A 291 -12.40 -2.50 1.35
C GLY A 291 -12.53 -4.02 1.42
N GLU A 292 -11.43 -4.76 1.20
CA GLU A 292 -11.40 -6.21 1.40
C GLU A 292 -11.58 -6.53 2.90
N TYR A 293 -10.89 -5.80 3.76
CA TYR A 293 -11.02 -5.87 5.22
C TYR A 293 -12.45 -5.56 5.68
N ALA A 294 -12.97 -4.39 5.31
CA ALA A 294 -14.32 -3.94 5.71
C ALA A 294 -15.43 -4.89 5.22
N MET A 295 -15.29 -5.47 4.03
CA MET A 295 -16.22 -6.44 3.47
C MET A 295 -16.34 -7.69 4.35
N LEU A 296 -15.24 -8.22 4.85
CA LEU A 296 -15.22 -9.40 5.72
C LEU A 296 -15.82 -9.08 7.09
N HIS A 297 -15.48 -7.92 7.68
CA HIS A 297 -16.07 -7.45 8.92
C HIS A 297 -17.59 -7.30 8.80
N ALA A 298 -18.08 -6.63 7.76
CA ALA A 298 -19.51 -6.45 7.54
C ALA A 298 -20.28 -7.77 7.38
N ALA A 299 -19.67 -8.78 6.76
CA ALA A 299 -20.29 -10.11 6.65
C ALA A 299 -20.25 -10.88 7.98
N ALA A 300 -19.18 -10.73 8.75
CA ALA A 300 -19.03 -11.36 10.06
C ALA A 300 -19.98 -10.77 11.10
N GLU A 301 -20.19 -9.45 11.14
CA GLU A 301 -21.18 -8.79 11.99
C GLU A 301 -22.60 -9.30 11.80
N LYS A 302 -22.93 -9.75 10.58
CA LYS A 302 -24.21 -10.37 10.25
C LYS A 302 -24.27 -11.87 10.61
N GLY A 303 -23.17 -12.44 11.09
CA GLY A 303 -23.05 -13.86 11.39
C GLY A 303 -23.06 -14.76 10.15
N TRP A 304 -22.71 -14.24 8.97
CA TRP A 304 -22.67 -15.00 7.73
C TRP A 304 -21.32 -15.70 7.52
N LEU A 305 -20.25 -15.13 8.02
CA LEU A 305 -18.90 -15.68 7.98
C LEU A 305 -18.30 -15.66 9.38
N ASP A 306 -17.39 -16.58 9.64
CA ASP A 306 -16.46 -16.51 10.76
C ASP A 306 -15.28 -15.63 10.34
N LEU A 307 -15.03 -14.54 11.09
CA LEU A 307 -14.04 -13.53 10.71
C LEU A 307 -12.62 -14.08 10.72
N GLU A 308 -12.24 -14.81 11.77
CA GLU A 308 -10.90 -15.34 11.92
C GLU A 308 -10.57 -16.34 10.81
N GLU A 309 -11.50 -17.27 10.54
CA GLU A 309 -11.33 -18.29 9.51
C GLU A 309 -11.25 -17.68 8.11
N VAL A 310 -12.13 -16.71 7.79
CA VAL A 310 -12.12 -16.10 6.44
C VAL A 310 -10.96 -15.14 6.24
N ALA A 311 -10.48 -14.46 7.27
CA ALA A 311 -9.27 -13.64 7.21
C ALA A 311 -8.04 -14.50 6.93
N LEU A 312 -7.85 -15.58 7.70
CA LEU A 312 -6.77 -16.53 7.49
C LEU A 312 -6.82 -17.17 6.09
N GLU A 313 -7.99 -17.62 5.63
CA GLU A 313 -8.16 -18.20 4.29
C GLU A 313 -7.84 -17.17 3.19
N SER A 314 -8.22 -15.91 3.38
CA SER A 314 -7.93 -14.82 2.45
C SER A 314 -6.42 -14.58 2.31
N LEU A 315 -5.71 -14.43 3.42
CA LEU A 315 -4.27 -14.22 3.40
C LEU A 315 -3.52 -15.44 2.88
N LEU A 316 -3.96 -16.66 3.24
CA LEU A 316 -3.40 -17.88 2.68
C LEU A 316 -3.64 -17.98 1.17
N SER A 317 -4.74 -17.46 0.67
CA SER A 317 -5.03 -17.42 -0.78
C SER A 317 -4.10 -16.47 -1.52
N ILE A 318 -3.78 -15.33 -0.93
CA ILE A 318 -2.80 -14.36 -1.44
C ILE A 318 -1.39 -14.99 -1.46
N LYS A 319 -0.99 -15.63 -0.34
CA LYS A 319 0.29 -16.35 -0.25
C LYS A 319 0.39 -17.46 -1.29
N ARG A 320 -0.68 -18.27 -1.45
CA ARG A 320 -0.75 -19.34 -2.44
C ARG A 320 -0.68 -18.84 -3.89
N ALA A 321 -1.19 -17.63 -4.17
CA ALA A 321 -1.04 -17.01 -5.48
C ALA A 321 0.41 -16.66 -5.79
N GLY A 322 1.25 -16.45 -4.77
CA GLY A 322 2.69 -16.24 -4.95
C GLY A 322 3.26 -15.03 -4.23
N ALA A 323 2.47 -14.34 -3.41
CA ALA A 323 3.00 -13.23 -2.62
C ALA A 323 4.00 -13.73 -1.57
N ASP A 324 5.15 -13.06 -1.47
CA ASP A 324 6.14 -13.26 -0.41
C ASP A 324 5.78 -12.41 0.82
N LEU A 325 5.28 -11.19 0.61
CA LEU A 325 4.87 -10.23 1.63
C LEU A 325 3.41 -9.83 1.46
N ILE A 326 2.71 -9.61 2.56
CA ILE A 326 1.30 -9.19 2.54
C ILE A 326 1.10 -7.99 3.48
N LEU A 327 0.85 -6.82 2.89
CA LEU A 327 0.37 -5.66 3.65
C LEU A 327 -1.13 -5.84 3.91
N THR A 328 -1.53 -5.89 5.18
CA THR A 328 -2.92 -6.20 5.55
C THR A 328 -3.33 -5.61 6.89
N TYR A 329 -4.59 -5.23 6.98
CA TYR A 329 -5.22 -4.80 8.23
C TYR A 329 -5.50 -5.97 9.20
N PHE A 330 -5.42 -7.21 8.74
CA PHE A 330 -5.50 -8.41 9.59
C PHE A 330 -4.14 -8.86 10.15
N ALA A 331 -3.08 -8.09 9.98
CA ALA A 331 -1.73 -8.52 10.31
C ALA A 331 -1.60 -8.98 11.78
N GLU A 332 -2.08 -8.19 12.72
CA GLU A 332 -1.99 -8.45 14.16
C GLU A 332 -2.84 -9.64 14.60
N ASP A 333 -4.11 -9.67 14.16
CA ASP A 333 -5.04 -10.74 14.52
C ASP A 333 -4.56 -12.10 13.98
N VAL A 334 -4.15 -12.12 12.71
CA VAL A 334 -3.67 -13.35 12.07
C VAL A 334 -2.32 -13.78 12.63
N ALA A 335 -1.38 -12.85 12.87
CA ALA A 335 -0.09 -13.20 13.49
C ALA A 335 -0.28 -13.80 14.89
N THR A 336 -1.17 -13.23 15.70
CA THR A 336 -1.53 -13.78 17.03
C THR A 336 -2.06 -15.20 16.89
N ARG A 337 -2.98 -15.43 15.96
CA ARG A 337 -3.56 -16.76 15.70
C ARG A 337 -2.54 -17.80 15.21
N LEU A 338 -1.55 -17.38 14.42
CA LEU A 338 -0.50 -18.27 13.92
C LEU A 338 0.49 -18.73 15.01
N ARG A 339 0.55 -18.02 16.13
CA ARG A 339 1.45 -18.33 17.26
C ARG A 339 0.80 -19.21 18.33
N GLU A 340 -0.53 -19.41 18.29
CA GLU A 340 -1.29 -20.32 19.12
C GLU A 340 -1.12 -21.79 18.66
#